data_024b1fa5280e1e10cfda7bc8de4d8c4f
#
_entry.id   024b1fa5280e1e10cfda7bc8de4d8c4f
#
_cell.length_a   1.000
_cell.length_b   1.000
_cell.length_c   1.000
_cell.angle_alpha   90.00
_cell.angle_beta   90.00
_cell.angle_gamma   90.00
#
_symmetry.space_group_name_H-M   'P 1'
#
loop_
_entity.id
_entity.type
_entity.pdbx_description
1 polymer ?
#
loop_
_entity_poly.entity_id
_entity_poly.type
_entity_poly.pdbx_seq_one_letter_code
_entity_poly.pdbx_strand_id
1 'polypeptide(L)'
;MPVSEVDTDLDTVGPYNRLSASQVNTYRACKRMWFYEKVLKFKIKQVPVLYVGRAVEEAICRTLKESPSLLLSTASEYTLSKIPLEDDGKPSRDQNNVWPANRILPLDKKQLPSSFQDIEEWAKQRVELHLNTALLEVKKDWERQERKSGDWSEVKFDYCLEMCFNALNFHIKEVEKCYLNIDESTLEKWRSGSREYWPSPDGYGYKLTGRHPLAEEGEITICEAWEIARPWFVEPESGQFSMNAIHPDYWFQGEYDVVYRWDGKVKIVDIKASKGVGDRSGDYVEQLRMYAMLWWVTHQKKESVSELEIWYLGANVVKSVQIPNETEMNKMEKDLESLWHEIKSEKTSIENCHANPSPLRGFSEGGVPQNPPLDEKRCDRCDWSSFCVGGKGIEYQKPKLEYLLPGILTPIKAVPFDELNVRFNLCVTVDSVNYHEENVPDIKIIQDGFRAKIDIRSEKNQNGEQTYPEGLSKNDLIYLENVVISSNYKGELTIKIDPFARILLSKDNKDYSDSLLKFRARWDIVGKLAYKFERSGVGRNGREWRRKGLVIFDNNQSIKVSGWANDWGHQYDMANEGDYVLLSNIELDAWADQIRGQIGRNSRLDIVGLLATR
;
A
#
# COMPACT_ATOMS: atom_id res chain seq x y z
N MET A 1 9.07 24.90 -7.60
CA MET A 1 8.94 26.09 -6.70
C MET A 1 9.41 25.68 -5.34
N PRO A 2 10.18 26.50 -4.60
CA PRO A 2 10.50 26.16 -3.23
C PRO A 2 9.18 26.03 -2.48
N VAL A 3 9.06 24.98 -1.68
CA VAL A 3 7.99 24.81 -0.70
C VAL A 3 8.01 26.08 0.14
N SER A 4 6.93 26.88 0.05
CA SER A 4 6.75 28.01 0.97
C SER A 4 6.89 27.45 2.38
N GLU A 5 7.53 28.19 3.25
CA GLU A 5 7.62 27.98 4.68
C GLU A 5 6.20 27.91 5.32
N VAL A 6 5.50 26.85 5.03
CA VAL A 6 4.44 26.38 5.88
C VAL A 6 5.19 25.55 6.92
N ASP A 7 5.07 25.91 8.16
CA ASP A 7 5.54 25.16 9.34
C ASP A 7 4.74 23.85 9.39
N THR A 8 5.02 22.99 8.43
CA THR A 8 4.40 21.69 8.29
C THR A 8 5.17 20.79 9.19
N ASP A 9 4.58 20.49 10.32
CA ASP A 9 4.96 19.34 11.11
C ASP A 9 5.02 18.13 10.15
N LEU A 10 6.22 17.77 9.70
CA LEU A 10 6.46 16.70 8.71
C LEU A 10 5.83 15.37 9.14
N ASP A 11 5.62 15.18 10.45
CA ASP A 11 4.92 14.04 11.02
C ASP A 11 3.42 14.04 10.65
N THR A 12 2.83 15.18 10.33
CA THR A 12 1.41 15.28 9.94
C THR A 12 1.17 15.22 8.43
N VAL A 13 2.14 15.53 7.59
CA VAL A 13 2.01 15.56 6.12
C VAL A 13 2.77 14.47 5.37
N GLY A 14 3.55 13.64 6.04
CA GLY A 14 4.30 12.55 5.43
C GLY A 14 3.42 11.47 4.78
N PRO A 15 4.00 10.57 3.98
CA PRO A 15 3.25 9.55 3.21
C PRO A 15 2.37 8.64 4.08
N TYR A 16 2.69 8.49 5.36
CA TYR A 16 1.88 7.72 6.32
C TYR A 16 0.65 8.47 6.82
N ASN A 17 0.56 9.77 6.56
CA ASN A 17 -0.44 10.66 7.11
C ASN A 17 -1.42 11.23 6.07
N ARG A 18 -1.29 10.87 4.81
CA ARG A 18 -2.18 11.29 3.74
C ARG A 18 -3.49 10.52 3.76
N LEU A 19 -4.57 11.20 3.45
CA LEU A 19 -5.82 10.52 3.13
C LEU A 19 -5.77 9.93 1.72
N SER A 20 -6.55 8.88 1.51
CA SER A 20 -6.89 8.36 0.18
C SER A 20 -8.40 8.22 0.03
N ALA A 21 -8.89 8.14 -1.19
CA ALA A 21 -10.31 7.96 -1.47
C ALA A 21 -10.89 6.72 -0.75
N SER A 22 -10.13 5.61 -0.70
CA SER A 22 -10.55 4.41 0.01
C SER A 22 -10.63 4.61 1.53
N GLN A 23 -9.73 5.41 2.12
CA GLN A 23 -9.80 5.74 3.54
C GLN A 23 -11.02 6.61 3.85
N VAL A 24 -11.28 7.63 3.02
CA VAL A 24 -12.46 8.49 3.14
C VAL A 24 -13.74 7.67 3.09
N ASN A 25 -13.85 6.77 2.12
CA ASN A 25 -15.01 5.90 1.97
C ASN A 25 -15.20 4.97 3.17
N THR A 26 -14.11 4.38 3.68
CA THR A 26 -14.15 3.53 4.87
C THR A 26 -14.59 4.33 6.11
N TYR A 27 -14.04 5.54 6.31
CA TYR A 27 -14.41 6.39 7.43
C TYR A 27 -15.88 6.80 7.40
N ARG A 28 -16.38 7.24 6.24
CA ARG A 28 -17.79 7.60 6.04
C ARG A 28 -18.73 6.39 6.20
N ALA A 29 -18.29 5.22 5.74
CA ALA A 29 -19.06 4.00 5.88
C ALA A 29 -19.20 3.55 7.34
N CYS A 30 -18.09 3.56 8.09
CA CYS A 30 -18.07 3.19 9.51
C CYS A 30 -16.78 3.67 10.18
N LYS A 31 -16.88 4.70 11.04
CA LYS A 31 -15.73 5.25 11.77
C LYS A 31 -15.00 4.19 12.61
N ARG A 32 -15.73 3.24 13.23
CA ARG A 32 -15.15 2.15 14.02
C ARG A 32 -14.33 1.17 13.15
N MET A 33 -14.81 0.83 11.96
CA MET A 33 -14.07 -0.01 11.00
C MET A 33 -12.79 0.68 10.56
N TRP A 34 -12.88 1.96 10.19
CA TRP A 34 -11.72 2.79 9.85
C TRP A 34 -10.70 2.84 11.00
N PHE A 35 -11.15 3.03 12.24
CA PHE A 35 -10.29 3.04 13.43
C PHE A 35 -9.52 1.72 13.57
N TYR A 36 -10.21 0.58 13.45
CA TYR A 36 -9.55 -0.73 13.51
C TYR A 36 -8.50 -0.91 12.41
N GLU A 37 -8.80 -0.48 11.19
CA GLU A 37 -7.92 -0.69 10.05
C GLU A 37 -6.76 0.32 9.98
N LYS A 38 -7.00 1.58 10.32
CA LYS A 38 -6.03 2.67 10.10
C LYS A 38 -5.31 3.11 11.37
N VAL A 39 -5.99 3.17 12.50
CA VAL A 39 -5.37 3.55 13.78
C VAL A 39 -4.77 2.31 14.44
N LEU A 40 -5.56 1.26 14.66
CA LEU A 40 -5.07 0.02 15.26
C LEU A 40 -4.33 -0.88 14.25
N LYS A 41 -4.35 -0.57 12.95
CA LYS A 41 -3.65 -1.28 11.86
C LYS A 41 -3.96 -2.77 11.77
N PHE A 42 -5.20 -3.12 12.12
CA PHE A 42 -5.66 -4.50 11.97
C PHE A 42 -5.65 -4.92 10.50
N LYS A 43 -5.22 -6.13 10.24
CA LYS A 43 -5.24 -6.71 8.90
C LYS A 43 -6.58 -7.37 8.62
N ILE A 44 -7.26 -6.92 7.57
CA ILE A 44 -8.47 -7.56 7.06
C ILE A 44 -8.19 -8.99 6.60
N LYS A 45 -9.22 -9.83 6.58
CA LYS A 45 -9.10 -11.19 6.04
C LYS A 45 -8.77 -11.13 4.55
N GLN A 46 -7.71 -11.83 4.17
CA GLN A 46 -7.22 -11.87 2.80
C GLN A 46 -7.85 -13.04 2.08
N VAL A 47 -8.84 -12.76 1.23
CA VAL A 47 -9.53 -13.76 0.40
C VAL A 47 -8.97 -13.75 -1.03
N PRO A 48 -8.94 -14.89 -1.74
CA PRO A 48 -8.36 -14.97 -3.09
C PRO A 48 -8.93 -13.94 -4.08
N VAL A 49 -10.21 -13.62 -3.98
CA VAL A 49 -10.87 -12.67 -4.90
C VAL A 49 -10.26 -11.26 -4.87
N LEU A 50 -9.67 -10.83 -3.74
CA LEU A 50 -8.97 -9.53 -3.67
C LEU A 50 -7.70 -9.51 -4.52
N TYR A 51 -7.08 -10.68 -4.69
CA TYR A 51 -5.86 -10.84 -5.50
C TYR A 51 -6.17 -11.03 -6.98
N VAL A 52 -7.35 -11.58 -7.30
CA VAL A 52 -7.85 -11.63 -8.68
C VAL A 52 -7.93 -10.24 -9.28
N GLY A 53 -8.47 -9.26 -8.54
CA GLY A 53 -8.54 -7.87 -9.02
C GLY A 53 -7.18 -7.34 -9.43
N ARG A 54 -6.18 -7.49 -8.58
CA ARG A 54 -4.80 -7.07 -8.86
C ARG A 54 -4.20 -7.78 -10.08
N ALA A 55 -4.37 -9.11 -10.20
CA ALA A 55 -3.82 -9.88 -11.30
C ALA A 55 -4.45 -9.50 -12.65
N VAL A 56 -5.76 -9.30 -12.67
CA VAL A 56 -6.50 -8.90 -13.88
C VAL A 56 -6.07 -7.51 -14.33
N GLU A 57 -6.05 -6.54 -13.41
CA GLU A 57 -5.60 -5.17 -13.67
C GLU A 57 -4.16 -5.15 -14.17
N GLU A 58 -3.25 -5.86 -13.50
CA GLU A 58 -1.85 -5.95 -13.89
C GLU A 58 -1.66 -6.55 -15.28
N ALA A 59 -2.38 -7.63 -15.62
CA ALA A 59 -2.32 -8.25 -16.93
C ALA A 59 -2.79 -7.30 -18.05
N ILE A 60 -3.88 -6.57 -17.80
CA ILE A 60 -4.41 -5.55 -18.73
C ILE A 60 -3.38 -4.44 -18.92
N CYS A 61 -2.88 -3.85 -17.86
CA CYS A 61 -1.95 -2.74 -17.92
C CYS A 61 -0.62 -3.12 -18.59
N ARG A 62 -0.09 -4.31 -18.32
CA ARG A 62 1.10 -4.83 -19.03
C ARG A 62 0.84 -4.95 -20.52
N THR A 63 -0.32 -5.46 -20.93
CA THR A 63 -0.69 -5.58 -22.34
C THR A 63 -0.82 -4.22 -23.02
N LEU A 64 -1.47 -3.25 -22.36
CA LEU A 64 -1.65 -1.90 -22.88
C LEU A 64 -0.33 -1.10 -22.96
N LYS A 65 0.70 -1.47 -22.23
CA LYS A 65 2.05 -0.91 -22.36
C LYS A 65 2.82 -1.45 -23.55
N GLU A 66 2.45 -2.60 -24.07
CA GLU A 66 3.07 -3.19 -25.24
C GLU A 66 2.48 -2.62 -26.54
N SER A 67 3.15 -2.90 -27.64
CA SER A 67 2.74 -2.47 -28.98
C SER A 67 2.64 -3.67 -29.92
N PRO A 68 1.56 -3.78 -30.70
CA PRO A 68 1.50 -4.75 -31.79
C PRO A 68 2.36 -4.38 -32.98
N SER A 69 2.95 -3.18 -33.00
CA SER A 69 3.63 -2.60 -34.15
C SER A 69 5.08 -2.19 -33.88
N LEU A 70 5.47 -2.09 -32.60
CA LEU A 70 6.79 -1.63 -32.18
C LEU A 70 7.46 -2.64 -31.26
N LEU A 71 8.76 -2.82 -31.45
CA LEU A 71 9.61 -3.45 -30.46
C LEU A 71 9.95 -2.42 -29.39
N LEU A 72 9.35 -2.55 -28.23
CA LEU A 72 9.63 -1.73 -27.05
C LEU A 72 10.59 -2.45 -26.12
N SER A 73 11.28 -1.69 -25.31
CA SER A 73 12.29 -2.21 -24.37
C SER A 73 11.80 -3.30 -23.43
N THR A 74 10.54 -3.25 -23.04
CA THR A 74 9.92 -4.23 -22.14
C THR A 74 9.46 -5.50 -22.86
N ALA A 75 9.38 -5.46 -24.19
CA ALA A 75 8.78 -6.54 -24.98
C ALA A 75 9.80 -7.51 -25.57
N SER A 76 11.09 -7.19 -25.64
CA SER A 76 12.06 -8.05 -26.30
C SER A 76 13.41 -8.11 -25.57
N GLU A 77 13.98 -9.31 -25.45
CA GLU A 77 15.35 -9.55 -24.98
C GLU A 77 16.38 -8.75 -25.78
N TYR A 78 16.14 -8.52 -27.06
CA TYR A 78 17.01 -7.73 -27.92
C TYR A 78 17.11 -6.27 -27.44
N THR A 79 16.02 -5.70 -26.99
CA THR A 79 16.00 -4.32 -26.49
C THR A 79 16.59 -4.24 -25.09
N LEU A 80 16.23 -5.17 -24.20
CA LEU A 80 16.76 -5.25 -22.83
C LEU A 80 18.28 -5.45 -22.80
N SER A 81 18.83 -6.29 -23.70
CA SER A 81 20.28 -6.54 -23.77
C SER A 81 21.12 -5.32 -24.14
N LYS A 82 20.52 -4.25 -24.65
CA LYS A 82 21.19 -3.01 -25.05
C LYS A 82 21.01 -1.85 -24.08
N ILE A 83 20.19 -2.03 -23.07
CA ILE A 83 20.00 -1.03 -22.02
C ILE A 83 21.05 -1.30 -20.93
N PRO A 84 21.90 -0.32 -20.57
CA PRO A 84 22.72 -0.44 -19.39
C PRO A 84 21.82 -0.74 -18.18
N LEU A 85 22.22 -1.66 -17.34
CA LEU A 85 21.54 -1.95 -16.08
C LEU A 85 22.20 -1.12 -14.98
N GLU A 86 21.40 -0.62 -14.06
CA GLU A 86 21.86 -0.08 -12.80
C GLU A 86 22.22 -1.22 -11.83
N ASP A 87 22.91 -0.91 -10.74
CA ASP A 87 23.40 -1.91 -9.78
C ASP A 87 22.27 -2.75 -9.15
N ASP A 88 21.03 -2.23 -9.16
CA ASP A 88 19.84 -2.96 -8.71
C ASP A 88 19.23 -3.88 -9.79
N GLY A 89 19.87 -3.97 -10.95
CA GLY A 89 19.41 -4.79 -12.07
C GLY A 89 18.28 -4.19 -12.89
N LYS A 90 17.87 -2.95 -12.61
CA LYS A 90 16.88 -2.23 -13.42
C LYS A 90 17.51 -1.56 -14.63
N PRO A 91 16.74 -1.35 -15.72
CA PRO A 91 17.21 -0.59 -16.85
C PRO A 91 17.62 0.81 -16.44
N SER A 92 18.88 1.19 -16.75
CA SER A 92 19.38 2.51 -16.46
C SER A 92 18.66 3.56 -17.30
N ARG A 93 18.20 4.62 -16.65
CA ARG A 93 17.78 5.85 -17.30
C ARG A 93 18.97 6.79 -17.32
N ASP A 94 19.29 7.34 -18.48
CA ASP A 94 20.22 8.45 -18.48
C ASP A 94 19.60 9.64 -17.73
N GLN A 95 20.43 10.65 -17.42
CA GLN A 95 20.01 11.83 -16.66
C GLN A 95 18.83 12.60 -17.29
N ASN A 96 18.47 12.30 -18.53
CA ASN A 96 17.39 12.92 -19.27
C ASN A 96 16.18 12.00 -19.44
N ASN A 97 16.14 10.86 -18.77
CA ASN A 97 15.12 9.81 -18.95
C ASN A 97 14.98 9.37 -20.41
N VAL A 98 16.09 9.26 -21.12
CA VAL A 98 16.08 9.02 -22.54
C VAL A 98 16.54 7.60 -22.83
N TRP A 99 15.63 6.78 -23.28
CA TRP A 99 16.02 5.64 -24.08
C TRP A 99 16.29 6.13 -25.51
N PRO A 100 17.43 5.79 -26.10
CA PRO A 100 17.71 6.20 -27.45
C PRO A 100 16.53 5.85 -28.38
N ALA A 101 16.12 6.77 -29.23
CA ALA A 101 15.02 6.58 -30.17
C ALA A 101 15.20 5.35 -31.07
N ASN A 102 16.44 4.93 -31.32
CA ASN A 102 16.78 3.71 -32.05
C ASN A 102 16.44 2.40 -31.31
N ARG A 103 15.95 2.46 -30.08
CA ARG A 103 15.43 1.30 -29.34
C ARG A 103 13.93 1.09 -29.50
N ILE A 104 13.27 1.98 -30.20
CA ILE A 104 11.90 1.83 -30.63
C ILE A 104 11.96 1.50 -32.12
N LEU A 105 11.79 0.23 -32.44
CA LEU A 105 11.92 -0.25 -33.80
C LEU A 105 10.54 -0.68 -34.29
N PRO A 106 10.05 -0.15 -35.42
CA PRO A 106 8.86 -0.69 -36.05
C PRO A 106 9.14 -2.12 -36.50
N LEU A 107 8.11 -2.96 -36.45
CA LEU A 107 8.13 -4.27 -37.08
C LEU A 107 8.20 -4.10 -38.59
N ASP A 108 8.67 -5.16 -39.31
CA ASP A 108 8.56 -5.20 -40.76
C ASP A 108 7.12 -4.97 -41.20
N LYS A 109 6.93 -4.21 -42.28
CA LYS A 109 5.58 -3.90 -42.82
C LYS A 109 4.68 -5.14 -43.02
N LYS A 110 5.28 -6.30 -43.29
CA LYS A 110 4.55 -7.57 -43.42
C LYS A 110 4.06 -8.17 -42.10
N GLN A 111 4.59 -7.69 -40.98
CA GLN A 111 4.26 -8.14 -39.63
C GLN A 111 3.33 -7.16 -38.91
N LEU A 112 3.09 -5.98 -39.49
CA LEU A 112 2.19 -5.00 -38.91
C LEU A 112 0.74 -5.50 -38.99
N PRO A 113 -0.07 -5.28 -37.96
CA PRO A 113 -1.50 -5.52 -38.02
C PRO A 113 -2.15 -4.79 -39.19
N SER A 114 -3.01 -5.48 -39.93
CA SER A 114 -3.72 -4.95 -41.09
C SER A 114 -5.20 -4.67 -40.81
N SER A 115 -5.69 -5.14 -39.65
CA SER A 115 -7.07 -4.99 -39.21
C SER A 115 -7.16 -4.85 -37.68
N PHE A 116 -8.28 -4.34 -37.18
CA PHE A 116 -8.58 -4.34 -35.75
C PHE A 116 -8.66 -5.77 -35.20
N GLN A 117 -9.05 -6.74 -36.00
CA GLN A 117 -9.05 -8.14 -35.61
C GLN A 117 -7.63 -8.65 -35.33
N ASP A 118 -6.64 -8.28 -36.13
CA ASP A 118 -5.24 -8.66 -35.92
C ASP A 118 -4.73 -8.09 -34.59
N ILE A 119 -5.08 -6.82 -34.28
CA ILE A 119 -4.75 -6.18 -33.02
C ILE A 119 -5.44 -6.89 -31.84
N GLU A 120 -6.71 -7.23 -31.97
CA GLU A 120 -7.48 -7.93 -30.96
C GLU A 120 -6.88 -9.31 -30.67
N GLU A 121 -6.54 -10.08 -31.70
CA GLU A 121 -5.92 -11.40 -31.57
C GLU A 121 -4.55 -11.30 -30.88
N TRP A 122 -3.73 -10.33 -31.28
CA TRP A 122 -2.45 -10.05 -30.62
C TRP A 122 -2.66 -9.68 -29.14
N ALA A 123 -3.56 -8.76 -28.82
CA ALA A 123 -3.82 -8.31 -27.46
C ALA A 123 -4.34 -9.45 -26.57
N LYS A 124 -5.21 -10.32 -27.09
CA LYS A 124 -5.70 -11.51 -26.38
C LYS A 124 -4.57 -12.49 -26.04
N GLN A 125 -3.66 -12.75 -26.97
CA GLN A 125 -2.49 -13.60 -26.71
C GLN A 125 -1.56 -12.99 -25.64
N ARG A 126 -1.34 -11.67 -25.69
CA ARG A 126 -0.48 -10.98 -24.73
C ARG A 126 -1.09 -10.97 -23.34
N VAL A 127 -2.37 -10.63 -23.22
CA VAL A 127 -3.02 -10.57 -21.90
C VAL A 127 -3.11 -11.94 -21.24
N GLU A 128 -3.31 -13.02 -21.99
CA GLU A 128 -3.28 -14.38 -21.46
C GLU A 128 -1.91 -14.73 -20.85
N LEU A 129 -0.82 -14.38 -21.55
CA LEU A 129 0.54 -14.58 -21.06
C LEU A 129 0.78 -13.78 -19.77
N HIS A 130 0.40 -12.51 -19.74
CA HIS A 130 0.56 -11.66 -18.58
C HIS A 130 -0.31 -12.09 -17.40
N LEU A 131 -1.55 -12.54 -17.66
CA LEU A 131 -2.44 -13.04 -16.61
C LEU A 131 -1.89 -14.29 -15.93
N ASN A 132 -1.32 -15.23 -16.71
CA ASN A 132 -0.67 -16.41 -16.14
C ASN A 132 0.45 -16.01 -15.15
N THR A 133 1.29 -15.06 -15.55
CA THR A 133 2.37 -14.56 -14.68
C THR A 133 1.83 -13.84 -13.46
N ALA A 134 0.91 -12.90 -13.66
CA ALA A 134 0.33 -12.11 -12.57
C ALA A 134 -0.40 -12.97 -11.53
N LEU A 135 -1.18 -13.96 -11.97
CA LEU A 135 -1.85 -14.90 -11.05
C LEU A 135 -0.88 -15.71 -10.20
N LEU A 136 0.26 -16.13 -10.77
CA LEU A 136 1.31 -16.83 -10.01
C LEU A 136 1.96 -15.92 -8.97
N GLU A 137 2.20 -14.66 -9.29
CA GLU A 137 2.79 -13.67 -8.41
C GLU A 137 1.84 -13.34 -7.25
N VAL A 138 0.60 -12.97 -7.54
CA VAL A 138 -0.38 -12.62 -6.50
C VAL A 138 -0.77 -13.83 -5.64
N LYS A 139 -0.73 -15.07 -6.18
CA LYS A 139 -0.90 -16.29 -5.39
C LYS A 139 0.17 -16.42 -4.32
N LYS A 140 1.45 -16.23 -4.69
CA LYS A 140 2.56 -16.22 -3.74
C LYS A 140 2.38 -15.17 -2.65
N ASP A 141 1.89 -13.98 -3.04
CA ASP A 141 1.60 -12.91 -2.09
C ASP A 141 0.47 -13.29 -1.13
N TRP A 142 -0.63 -13.88 -1.65
CA TRP A 142 -1.72 -14.37 -0.81
C TRP A 142 -1.25 -15.48 0.14
N GLU A 143 -0.45 -16.43 -0.33
CA GLU A 143 0.08 -17.53 0.50
C GLU A 143 0.92 -17.02 1.67
N ARG A 144 1.57 -15.86 1.52
CA ARG A 144 2.37 -15.20 2.57
C ARG A 144 1.54 -14.42 3.59
N GLN A 145 0.25 -14.19 3.33
CA GLN A 145 -0.59 -13.41 4.25
C GLN A 145 -0.82 -14.15 5.57
N GLU A 146 -0.85 -13.39 6.64
CA GLU A 146 -1.03 -13.90 8.01
C GLU A 146 -2.48 -14.27 8.30
N ARG A 147 -3.42 -13.51 7.77
CA ARG A 147 -4.86 -13.65 8.01
C ARG A 147 -5.56 -14.00 6.70
N LYS A 148 -5.53 -15.29 6.36
CA LYS A 148 -6.13 -15.83 5.13
C LYS A 148 -7.50 -16.45 5.40
N SER A 149 -8.36 -16.41 4.40
CA SER A 149 -9.66 -17.07 4.36
C SER A 149 -9.97 -17.49 2.93
N GLY A 150 -10.73 -18.56 2.75
CA GLY A 150 -11.02 -19.14 1.44
C GLY A 150 -9.89 -20.05 0.93
N ASP A 151 -10.06 -20.57 -0.26
CA ASP A 151 -9.10 -21.45 -0.93
C ASP A 151 -8.76 -20.90 -2.31
N TRP A 152 -7.48 -20.99 -2.72
CA TRP A 152 -7.03 -20.50 -4.03
C TRP A 152 -7.68 -21.24 -5.20
N SER A 153 -8.19 -22.45 -4.99
CA SER A 153 -8.95 -23.20 -6.00
C SER A 153 -10.26 -22.54 -6.43
N GLU A 154 -10.73 -21.55 -5.66
CA GLU A 154 -11.89 -20.72 -6.00
C GLU A 154 -11.58 -19.77 -7.18
N VAL A 155 -10.29 -19.45 -7.40
CA VAL A 155 -9.85 -18.62 -8.52
C VAL A 155 -9.91 -19.43 -9.81
N LYS A 156 -10.79 -19.01 -10.73
CA LYS A 156 -10.97 -19.64 -12.04
C LYS A 156 -10.24 -18.83 -13.09
N PHE A 157 -9.24 -19.42 -13.73
CA PHE A 157 -8.43 -18.77 -14.76
C PHE A 157 -9.30 -18.25 -15.91
N ASP A 158 -10.21 -19.07 -16.41
CA ASP A 158 -11.08 -18.69 -17.55
C ASP A 158 -11.94 -17.46 -17.23
N TYR A 159 -12.45 -17.34 -15.99
CA TYR A 159 -13.20 -16.16 -15.58
C TYR A 159 -12.31 -14.91 -15.47
N CYS A 160 -11.08 -15.05 -15.01
CA CYS A 160 -10.10 -13.95 -15.00
C CYS A 160 -9.74 -13.52 -16.42
N LEU A 161 -9.57 -14.49 -17.33
CA LEU A 161 -9.25 -14.24 -18.73
C LEU A 161 -10.42 -13.55 -19.46
N GLU A 162 -11.66 -13.96 -19.19
CA GLU A 162 -12.86 -13.29 -19.72
C GLU A 162 -12.89 -11.81 -19.28
N MET A 163 -12.61 -11.51 -18.01
CA MET A 163 -12.51 -10.12 -17.54
C MET A 163 -11.43 -9.33 -18.27
N CYS A 164 -10.27 -9.94 -18.51
CA CYS A 164 -9.22 -9.32 -19.31
C CYS A 164 -9.68 -9.02 -20.74
N PHE A 165 -10.35 -9.96 -21.38
CA PHE A 165 -10.89 -9.74 -22.73
C PHE A 165 -11.94 -8.64 -22.78
N ASN A 166 -12.79 -8.53 -21.76
CA ASN A 166 -13.75 -7.44 -21.66
C ASN A 166 -13.05 -6.08 -21.57
N ALA A 167 -11.98 -5.96 -20.79
CA ALA A 167 -11.18 -4.73 -20.72
C ALA A 167 -10.50 -4.40 -22.06
N LEU A 168 -9.93 -5.39 -22.72
CA LEU A 168 -9.34 -5.20 -24.05
C LEU A 168 -10.37 -4.73 -25.08
N ASN A 169 -11.58 -5.29 -25.05
CA ASN A 169 -12.67 -4.83 -25.93
C ASN A 169 -13.05 -3.37 -25.67
N PHE A 170 -13.03 -2.92 -24.40
CA PHE A 170 -13.27 -1.51 -24.10
C PHE A 170 -12.13 -0.61 -24.60
N HIS A 171 -10.88 -1.05 -24.46
CA HIS A 171 -9.74 -0.33 -25.01
C HIS A 171 -9.74 -0.29 -26.53
N ILE A 172 -10.02 -1.40 -27.21
CA ILE A 172 -10.10 -1.45 -28.69
C ILE A 172 -11.15 -0.47 -29.21
N LYS A 173 -12.30 -0.35 -28.55
CA LYS A 173 -13.30 0.68 -28.88
C LYS A 173 -12.75 2.11 -28.75
N GLU A 174 -11.87 2.35 -27.80
CA GLU A 174 -11.20 3.65 -27.68
C GLU A 174 -10.20 3.87 -28.82
N VAL A 175 -9.48 2.82 -29.24
CA VAL A 175 -8.61 2.85 -30.43
C VAL A 175 -9.42 3.09 -31.72
N GLU A 176 -10.56 2.42 -31.89
CA GLU A 176 -11.49 2.65 -33.01
C GLU A 176 -12.02 4.09 -33.01
N LYS A 177 -12.38 4.61 -31.82
CA LYS A 177 -12.81 6.01 -31.68
C LYS A 177 -11.71 6.98 -32.11
N CYS A 178 -10.45 6.72 -31.74
CA CYS A 178 -9.30 7.49 -32.18
C CYS A 178 -9.13 7.40 -33.69
N TYR A 179 -9.15 6.20 -34.26
CA TYR A 179 -9.02 5.96 -35.69
C TYR A 179 -10.05 6.74 -36.52
N LEU A 180 -11.29 6.81 -36.04
CA LEU A 180 -12.40 7.45 -36.78
C LEU A 180 -12.49 8.96 -36.56
N ASN A 181 -11.98 9.50 -35.45
CA ASN A 181 -12.32 10.87 -35.05
C ASN A 181 -11.12 11.79 -34.78
N ILE A 182 -9.88 11.29 -34.87
CA ILE A 182 -8.71 12.16 -34.67
C ILE A 182 -8.66 13.22 -35.77
N ASP A 183 -8.47 14.48 -35.39
CA ASP A 183 -8.28 15.55 -36.36
C ASP A 183 -6.85 15.55 -36.92
N GLU A 184 -6.72 16.08 -38.15
CA GLU A 184 -5.46 16.11 -38.90
C GLU A 184 -4.36 16.87 -38.14
N SER A 185 -4.70 17.96 -37.43
CA SER A 185 -3.73 18.73 -36.66
C SER A 185 -3.16 17.94 -35.50
N THR A 186 -4.00 17.21 -34.78
CA THR A 186 -3.59 16.34 -33.67
C THR A 186 -2.75 15.16 -34.18
N LEU A 187 -3.15 14.55 -35.29
CA LEU A 187 -2.39 13.46 -35.92
C LEU A 187 -0.99 13.92 -36.34
N GLU A 188 -0.87 15.09 -37.01
CA GLU A 188 0.44 15.61 -37.44
C GLU A 188 1.32 16.06 -36.26
N LYS A 189 0.74 16.59 -35.19
CA LYS A 189 1.49 16.83 -33.95
C LYS A 189 2.08 15.54 -33.40
N TRP A 190 1.30 14.48 -33.32
CA TRP A 190 1.80 13.18 -32.86
C TRP A 190 2.88 12.63 -33.80
N ARG A 191 2.66 12.64 -35.12
CA ARG A 191 3.61 12.18 -36.13
C ARG A 191 4.94 12.94 -36.07
N SER A 192 4.90 14.23 -35.79
CA SER A 192 6.10 15.08 -35.65
C SER A 192 6.86 14.89 -34.33
N GLY A 193 6.32 14.11 -33.41
CA GLY A 193 6.94 13.83 -32.10
C GLY A 193 6.50 14.76 -30.98
N SER A 194 5.44 15.56 -31.16
CA SER A 194 4.83 16.32 -30.04
C SER A 194 4.29 15.36 -28.98
N ARG A 195 4.50 15.69 -27.72
CA ARG A 195 4.13 14.86 -26.56
C ARG A 195 3.09 15.52 -25.65
N GLU A 196 2.45 16.57 -26.07
CA GLU A 196 1.52 17.35 -25.25
C GLU A 196 0.32 16.52 -24.76
N TYR A 197 -0.18 15.58 -25.57
CA TYR A 197 -1.39 14.80 -25.28
C TYR A 197 -1.14 13.29 -25.12
N TRP A 198 0.09 12.83 -25.20
CA TRP A 198 0.40 11.41 -25.13
C TRP A 198 1.18 11.06 -23.87
N PRO A 199 1.22 9.78 -23.52
CA PRO A 199 1.98 9.34 -22.37
C PRO A 199 3.37 9.96 -22.36
N SER A 200 3.74 10.48 -21.18
CA SER A 200 5.09 10.99 -20.99
C SER A 200 6.11 9.94 -21.46
N PRO A 201 7.21 10.34 -22.10
CA PRO A 201 8.34 9.45 -22.36
C PRO A 201 8.77 8.70 -21.11
N ASP A 202 8.73 9.34 -19.96
CA ASP A 202 9.04 8.74 -18.66
C ASP A 202 8.07 7.61 -18.31
N GLY A 203 6.81 7.73 -18.69
CA GLY A 203 5.81 6.69 -18.50
C GLY A 203 6.09 5.39 -19.28
N TYR A 204 6.88 5.46 -20.36
CA TYR A 204 7.32 4.31 -21.15
C TYR A 204 8.82 4.03 -21.03
N GLY A 205 9.54 4.81 -20.24
CA GLY A 205 10.99 4.69 -20.13
C GLY A 205 11.76 5.08 -21.39
N TYR A 206 11.16 5.82 -22.34
CA TYR A 206 11.84 6.30 -23.54
C TYR A 206 11.36 7.69 -23.96
N LYS A 207 12.18 8.36 -24.77
CA LYS A 207 11.88 9.65 -25.35
C LYS A 207 12.07 9.60 -26.86
N LEU A 208 11.04 9.96 -27.60
CA LEU A 208 11.14 10.14 -29.05
C LEU A 208 11.56 11.58 -29.36
N THR A 209 12.53 11.71 -30.27
CA THR A 209 12.93 12.99 -30.84
C THR A 209 12.66 12.95 -32.34
N GLY A 210 11.83 13.88 -32.83
CA GLY A 210 11.46 13.95 -34.24
C GLY A 210 10.28 13.06 -34.62
N ARG A 211 10.18 12.74 -35.91
CA ARG A 211 9.05 12.00 -36.50
C ARG A 211 8.90 10.61 -35.86
N HIS A 212 7.67 10.24 -35.54
CA HIS A 212 7.37 8.93 -34.97
C HIS A 212 7.70 7.81 -35.99
N PRO A 213 8.27 6.65 -35.54
CA PRO A 213 8.70 5.58 -36.46
C PRO A 213 7.55 4.94 -37.28
N LEU A 214 6.34 4.96 -36.77
CA LEU A 214 5.14 4.47 -37.48
C LEU A 214 4.42 5.53 -38.31
N ALA A 215 4.89 6.80 -38.27
CA ALA A 215 4.21 7.89 -38.96
C ALA A 215 4.23 7.66 -40.48
N GLU A 216 3.07 7.56 -41.08
CA GLU A 216 2.90 7.46 -42.54
C GLU A 216 2.32 8.77 -43.11
N GLU A 217 2.25 8.92 -44.44
CA GLU A 217 1.59 10.04 -45.10
C GLU A 217 0.12 9.67 -45.37
N GLY A 218 -0.78 10.65 -45.29
CA GLY A 218 -2.20 10.46 -45.56
C GLY A 218 -3.04 10.10 -44.36
N GLU A 219 -4.05 9.28 -44.53
CA GLU A 219 -5.00 8.89 -43.46
C GLU A 219 -4.29 8.14 -42.33
N ILE A 220 -4.87 8.20 -41.13
CA ILE A 220 -4.37 7.46 -39.99
C ILE A 220 -4.41 5.96 -40.23
N THR A 221 -3.36 5.25 -39.85
CA THR A 221 -3.32 3.79 -39.84
C THR A 221 -3.82 3.22 -38.53
N ILE A 222 -4.23 1.95 -38.51
CA ILE A 222 -4.66 1.28 -37.27
C ILE A 222 -3.52 1.13 -36.26
N CYS A 223 -2.29 1.00 -36.76
CA CYS A 223 -1.09 0.96 -35.92
C CYS A 223 -0.84 2.31 -35.21
N GLU A 224 -0.97 3.42 -35.95
CA GLU A 224 -0.93 4.75 -35.38
C GLU A 224 -2.05 4.96 -34.36
N ALA A 225 -3.27 4.54 -34.67
CA ALA A 225 -4.42 4.67 -33.76
C ALA A 225 -4.20 3.95 -32.43
N TRP A 226 -3.61 2.75 -32.43
CA TRP A 226 -3.25 2.05 -31.21
C TRP A 226 -2.24 2.86 -30.39
N GLU A 227 -1.16 3.33 -31.01
CA GLU A 227 -0.10 4.07 -30.32
C GLU A 227 -0.59 5.43 -29.78
N ILE A 228 -1.49 6.10 -30.51
CA ILE A 228 -2.08 7.37 -30.12
C ILE A 228 -3.05 7.19 -28.97
N ALA A 229 -3.93 6.18 -29.03
CA ALA A 229 -4.94 5.92 -28.00
C ALA A 229 -4.40 5.22 -26.76
N ARG A 230 -3.10 4.96 -26.68
CA ARG A 230 -2.52 4.34 -25.48
C ARG A 230 -2.82 5.14 -24.24
N PRO A 231 -3.20 4.45 -23.14
CA PRO A 231 -3.42 5.13 -21.89
C PRO A 231 -2.11 5.62 -21.24
N TRP A 232 -2.22 6.60 -20.40
CA TRP A 232 -1.13 7.08 -19.58
C TRP A 232 -0.89 6.15 -18.39
N PHE A 233 0.40 5.90 -18.11
CA PHE A 233 0.86 5.14 -16.95
C PHE A 233 2.02 5.89 -16.29
N VAL A 234 2.17 5.74 -14.98
CA VAL A 234 3.18 6.49 -14.21
C VAL A 234 4.60 6.10 -14.59
N GLU A 235 4.94 4.86 -14.42
CA GLU A 235 6.30 4.36 -14.68
C GLU A 235 6.29 2.90 -15.07
N PRO A 236 6.84 2.53 -16.23
CA PRO A 236 6.88 1.13 -16.68
C PRO A 236 7.71 0.23 -15.78
N GLU A 237 8.81 0.75 -15.22
CA GLU A 237 9.78 -0.02 -14.46
C GLU A 237 9.47 -0.10 -12.95
N SER A 238 8.59 0.76 -12.43
CA SER A 238 8.26 0.77 -11.00
C SER A 238 7.44 -0.44 -10.54
N GLY A 239 6.95 -1.26 -11.47
CA GLY A 239 5.98 -2.32 -11.17
C GLY A 239 4.59 -1.79 -10.84
N GLN A 240 4.40 -0.48 -10.86
CA GLN A 240 3.11 0.17 -10.69
C GLN A 240 2.56 0.54 -12.07
N PHE A 241 1.29 0.23 -12.26
CA PHE A 241 0.60 0.48 -13.54
C PHE A 241 -0.38 1.65 -13.45
N SER A 242 -0.69 2.10 -12.26
CA SER A 242 -1.55 3.24 -12.00
C SER A 242 -0.77 4.55 -11.88
N MET A 243 -1.44 5.65 -12.17
CA MET A 243 -0.88 6.99 -11.98
C MET A 243 -1.09 7.46 -10.55
N ASN A 244 0.00 7.68 -9.83
CA ASN A 244 -0.05 8.31 -8.52
C ASN A 244 -0.22 9.82 -8.65
N ALA A 245 -1.16 10.37 -7.90
CA ALA A 245 -1.35 11.79 -7.77
C ALA A 245 -1.40 12.20 -6.30
N ILE A 246 -0.73 13.30 -5.97
CA ILE A 246 -0.65 13.82 -4.60
C ILE A 246 -1.12 15.27 -4.64
N HIS A 247 -2.04 15.63 -3.73
CA HIS A 247 -2.47 17.00 -3.56
C HIS A 247 -1.27 17.93 -3.32
N PRO A 248 -1.23 19.15 -3.88
CA PRO A 248 -0.09 20.06 -3.71
C PRO A 248 0.31 20.32 -2.25
N ASP A 249 -0.64 20.31 -1.33
CA ASP A 249 -0.40 20.47 0.12
C ASP A 249 -0.19 19.15 0.84
N TYR A 250 0.02 18.05 0.10
CA TYR A 250 0.44 16.73 0.59
C TYR A 250 -0.52 15.97 1.51
N TRP A 251 -1.73 16.43 1.77
CA TRP A 251 -2.67 15.79 2.71
C TRP A 251 -3.59 14.73 2.07
N PHE A 252 -3.71 14.71 0.73
CA PHE A 252 -4.54 13.74 0.00
C PHE A 252 -3.76 13.10 -1.14
N GLN A 253 -4.04 11.84 -1.42
CA GLN A 253 -3.44 11.11 -2.55
C GLN A 253 -4.45 10.19 -3.22
N GLY A 254 -4.25 9.95 -4.51
CA GLY A 254 -5.01 9.03 -5.32
C GLY A 254 -4.13 8.25 -6.27
N GLU A 255 -4.69 7.23 -6.85
CA GLU A 255 -4.06 6.35 -7.82
C GLU A 255 -5.05 6.10 -8.93
N TYR A 256 -4.71 6.49 -10.17
CA TYR A 256 -5.56 6.31 -11.35
C TYR A 256 -5.17 5.00 -12.02
N ASP A 257 -6.13 4.12 -12.27
CA ASP A 257 -5.85 2.85 -12.94
C ASP A 257 -5.46 3.10 -14.40
N VAL A 258 -6.29 3.84 -15.14
CA VAL A 258 -6.05 4.17 -16.55
C VAL A 258 -6.50 5.61 -16.86
N VAL A 259 -5.68 6.35 -17.60
CA VAL A 259 -6.00 7.69 -18.08
C VAL A 259 -5.80 7.77 -19.58
N TYR A 260 -6.83 8.21 -20.32
CA TYR A 260 -6.74 8.53 -21.74
C TYR A 260 -6.66 10.03 -21.96
N ARG A 261 -5.89 10.46 -22.96
CA ARG A 261 -5.74 11.88 -23.29
C ARG A 261 -5.38 12.13 -24.76
N TRP A 262 -5.70 11.20 -25.65
CA TRP A 262 -5.24 11.23 -27.03
C TRP A 262 -5.82 12.39 -27.85
N ASP A 263 -7.01 12.88 -27.54
CA ASP A 263 -7.71 13.99 -28.20
C ASP A 263 -7.59 15.31 -27.41
N GLY A 264 -6.66 15.40 -26.47
CA GLY A 264 -6.52 16.54 -25.56
C GLY A 264 -7.56 16.61 -24.45
N LYS A 265 -8.50 15.65 -24.40
CA LYS A 265 -9.49 15.52 -23.32
C LYS A 265 -9.07 14.42 -22.37
N VAL A 266 -9.25 14.70 -21.08
CA VAL A 266 -8.85 13.74 -20.03
C VAL A 266 -10.03 12.84 -19.70
N LYS A 267 -9.82 11.53 -19.86
CA LYS A 267 -10.75 10.48 -19.43
C LYS A 267 -10.07 9.61 -18.38
N ILE A 268 -10.66 9.52 -17.19
CA ILE A 268 -10.17 8.63 -16.13
C ILE A 268 -11.07 7.40 -16.06
N VAL A 269 -10.45 6.24 -16.03
CA VAL A 269 -11.10 4.94 -15.92
C VAL A 269 -10.65 4.25 -14.64
N ASP A 270 -11.61 3.71 -13.89
CA ASP A 270 -11.41 2.89 -12.69
C ASP A 270 -11.83 1.45 -13.04
N ILE A 271 -10.88 0.52 -12.96
CA ILE A 271 -11.07 -0.88 -13.36
C ILE A 271 -11.56 -1.70 -12.16
N LYS A 272 -12.64 -2.43 -12.33
CA LYS A 272 -13.19 -3.32 -11.29
C LYS A 272 -13.36 -4.74 -11.82
N ALA A 273 -12.50 -5.65 -11.37
CA ALA A 273 -12.59 -7.09 -11.67
C ALA A 273 -13.77 -7.73 -10.91
N SER A 274 -14.96 -7.23 -11.15
CA SER A 274 -16.20 -7.65 -10.50
C SER A 274 -17.42 -7.36 -11.37
N LYS A 275 -18.58 -7.90 -10.96
CA LYS A 275 -19.88 -7.60 -11.58
C LYS A 275 -20.53 -6.31 -11.10
N GLY A 276 -19.99 -5.66 -10.08
CA GLY A 276 -20.56 -4.44 -9.51
C GLY A 276 -21.77 -4.65 -8.61
N VAL A 277 -22.04 -5.86 -8.15
CA VAL A 277 -23.19 -6.19 -7.30
C VAL A 277 -22.97 -5.96 -5.79
N GLY A 278 -21.73 -5.67 -5.39
CA GLY A 278 -21.38 -5.49 -3.98
C GLY A 278 -21.73 -4.12 -3.41
N ASP A 279 -21.91 -4.02 -2.11
CA ASP A 279 -22.19 -2.77 -1.36
C ASP A 279 -21.22 -1.63 -1.69
N ARG A 280 -19.97 -1.95 -2.00
CA ARG A 280 -18.92 -0.98 -2.36
C ARG A 280 -19.12 -0.30 -3.73
N SER A 281 -20.03 -0.77 -4.58
CA SER A 281 -20.25 -0.18 -5.90
C SER A 281 -20.70 1.30 -5.85
N GLY A 282 -21.30 1.74 -4.76
CA GLY A 282 -21.56 3.16 -4.52
C GLY A 282 -20.31 3.95 -4.14
N ASP A 283 -19.35 3.31 -3.48
CA ASP A 283 -18.11 3.97 -3.05
C ASP A 283 -17.18 4.24 -4.24
N TYR A 284 -17.23 3.44 -5.31
CA TYR A 284 -16.43 3.63 -6.52
C TYR A 284 -16.82 4.91 -7.27
N VAL A 285 -18.10 5.26 -7.28
CA VAL A 285 -18.57 6.53 -7.89
C VAL A 285 -17.96 7.72 -7.16
N GLU A 286 -18.03 7.73 -5.84
CA GLU A 286 -17.43 8.81 -5.02
C GLU A 286 -15.90 8.83 -5.13
N GLN A 287 -15.25 7.68 -5.20
CA GLN A 287 -13.81 7.57 -5.43
C GLN A 287 -13.42 8.25 -6.74
N LEU A 288 -14.13 7.95 -7.83
CA LEU A 288 -13.81 8.49 -9.14
C LEU A 288 -14.06 10.01 -9.22
N ARG A 289 -15.08 10.51 -8.52
CA ARG A 289 -15.31 11.97 -8.37
C ARG A 289 -14.18 12.65 -7.58
N MET A 290 -13.66 12.03 -6.52
CA MET A 290 -12.48 12.53 -5.79
C MET A 290 -11.23 12.51 -6.68
N TYR A 291 -11.12 11.56 -7.59
CA TYR A 291 -10.02 11.51 -8.57
C TYR A 291 -10.11 12.64 -9.59
N ALA A 292 -11.31 12.99 -10.05
CA ALA A 292 -11.50 14.13 -10.92
C ALA A 292 -11.09 15.47 -10.24
N MET A 293 -11.45 15.62 -8.96
CA MET A 293 -11.00 16.77 -8.15
C MET A 293 -9.48 16.78 -8.00
N LEU A 294 -8.88 15.64 -7.69
CA LEU A 294 -7.43 15.53 -7.51
C LEU A 294 -6.66 15.83 -8.80
N TRP A 295 -7.15 15.36 -9.97
CA TRP A 295 -6.61 15.74 -11.28
C TRP A 295 -6.63 17.24 -11.47
N TRP A 296 -7.78 17.86 -11.27
CA TRP A 296 -7.96 19.29 -11.44
C TRP A 296 -7.04 20.13 -10.53
N VAL A 297 -6.89 19.76 -9.26
CA VAL A 297 -6.02 20.45 -8.31
C VAL A 297 -4.54 20.27 -8.68
N THR A 298 -4.10 19.07 -9.04
CA THR A 298 -2.70 18.79 -9.42
C THR A 298 -2.32 19.49 -10.74
N HIS A 299 -3.30 19.82 -11.58
CA HIS A 299 -3.11 20.59 -12.81
C HIS A 299 -3.45 22.08 -12.63
N GLN A 300 -3.22 22.64 -11.43
CA GLN A 300 -3.38 24.06 -11.10
C GLN A 300 -4.78 24.62 -11.38
N LYS A 301 -5.81 23.77 -11.30
CA LYS A 301 -7.21 24.11 -11.56
C LYS A 301 -7.47 24.62 -13.00
N LYS A 302 -6.59 24.29 -13.96
CA LYS A 302 -6.69 24.72 -15.37
C LYS A 302 -7.18 23.63 -16.30
N GLU A 303 -7.04 22.36 -15.93
CA GLU A 303 -7.44 21.21 -16.73
C GLU A 303 -8.45 20.36 -15.96
N SER A 304 -9.63 20.20 -16.53
CA SER A 304 -10.70 19.37 -15.98
C SER A 304 -10.75 18.01 -16.68
N VAL A 305 -11.22 17.00 -15.97
CA VAL A 305 -11.55 15.70 -16.56
C VAL A 305 -12.81 15.86 -17.42
N SER A 306 -12.81 15.23 -18.60
CA SER A 306 -13.92 15.28 -19.56
C SER A 306 -14.82 14.06 -19.50
N GLU A 307 -14.29 12.90 -19.09
CA GLU A 307 -15.03 11.65 -18.95
C GLU A 307 -14.55 10.88 -17.71
N LEU A 308 -15.50 10.27 -17.00
CA LEU A 308 -15.25 9.38 -15.87
C LEU A 308 -15.98 8.06 -16.11
N GLU A 309 -15.26 6.94 -16.07
CA GLU A 309 -15.83 5.62 -16.31
C GLU A 309 -15.40 4.60 -15.25
N ILE A 310 -16.32 3.73 -14.87
CA ILE A 310 -16.01 2.50 -14.11
C ILE A 310 -16.21 1.33 -15.07
N TRP A 311 -15.18 0.51 -15.23
CA TRP A 311 -15.26 -0.70 -16.03
C TRP A 311 -15.54 -1.90 -15.12
N TYR A 312 -16.78 -2.38 -15.10
CA TYR A 312 -17.15 -3.60 -14.40
C TYR A 312 -16.88 -4.82 -15.28
N LEU A 313 -15.68 -5.35 -15.19
CA LEU A 313 -15.20 -6.38 -16.11
C LEU A 313 -15.97 -7.69 -16.00
N GLY A 314 -16.38 -8.09 -14.80
CA GLY A 314 -17.16 -9.31 -14.59
C GLY A 314 -18.60 -9.25 -15.11
N ALA A 315 -19.12 -8.05 -15.42
CA ALA A 315 -20.41 -7.82 -16.04
C ALA A 315 -20.32 -7.40 -17.51
N ASN A 316 -19.11 -7.14 -18.02
CA ASN A 316 -18.86 -6.55 -19.33
C ASN A 316 -19.62 -5.22 -19.55
N VAL A 317 -19.58 -4.33 -18.53
CA VAL A 317 -20.32 -3.07 -18.51
C VAL A 317 -19.39 -1.90 -18.22
N VAL A 318 -19.51 -0.85 -19.04
CA VAL A 318 -18.94 0.47 -18.77
C VAL A 318 -20.00 1.35 -18.12
N LYS A 319 -19.72 1.89 -16.95
CA LYS A 319 -20.57 2.83 -16.24
C LYS A 319 -19.96 4.22 -16.29
N SER A 320 -20.62 5.15 -16.98
CA SER A 320 -20.25 6.57 -16.92
C SER A 320 -20.62 7.18 -15.56
N VAL A 321 -19.75 8.03 -15.06
CA VAL A 321 -19.92 8.75 -13.80
C VAL A 321 -20.03 10.25 -14.09
N GLN A 322 -20.95 10.91 -13.42
CA GLN A 322 -21.13 12.36 -13.57
C GLN A 322 -19.90 13.09 -13.04
N ILE A 323 -19.32 13.94 -13.88
CA ILE A 323 -18.17 14.77 -13.56
C ILE A 323 -18.63 15.89 -12.61
N PRO A 324 -17.91 16.10 -11.48
CA PRO A 324 -18.21 17.23 -10.62
C PRO A 324 -17.84 18.56 -11.32
N ASN A 325 -18.68 19.57 -11.20
CA ASN A 325 -18.35 20.92 -11.67
C ASN A 325 -17.34 21.59 -10.71
N GLU A 326 -16.80 22.76 -11.11
CA GLU A 326 -15.78 23.48 -10.33
C GLU A 326 -16.25 23.83 -8.91
N THR A 327 -17.52 24.20 -8.73
CA THR A 327 -18.09 24.51 -7.41
C THR A 327 -18.12 23.24 -6.54
N GLU A 328 -18.51 22.11 -7.10
CA GLU A 328 -18.51 20.81 -6.41
C GLU A 328 -17.09 20.35 -6.09
N MET A 329 -16.12 20.54 -7.00
CA MET A 329 -14.71 20.19 -6.77
C MET A 329 -14.10 21.06 -5.66
N ASN A 330 -14.30 22.37 -5.66
CA ASN A 330 -13.85 23.26 -4.58
C ASN A 330 -14.47 22.91 -3.22
N LYS A 331 -15.76 22.54 -3.22
CA LYS A 331 -16.43 22.09 -1.99
C LYS A 331 -15.84 20.77 -1.51
N MET A 332 -15.64 19.81 -2.42
CA MET A 332 -15.07 18.49 -2.11
C MET A 332 -13.66 18.61 -1.53
N GLU A 333 -12.81 19.44 -2.12
CA GLU A 333 -11.46 19.75 -1.62
C GLU A 333 -11.50 20.23 -0.17
N LYS A 334 -12.33 21.24 0.14
CA LYS A 334 -12.49 21.78 1.51
C LYS A 334 -13.08 20.76 2.49
N ASP A 335 -14.08 20.00 2.05
CA ASP A 335 -14.71 18.97 2.89
C ASP A 335 -13.72 17.85 3.24
N LEU A 336 -12.86 17.45 2.29
CA LEU A 336 -11.83 16.44 2.48
C LEU A 336 -10.67 16.94 3.35
N GLU A 337 -10.24 18.18 3.18
CA GLU A 337 -9.24 18.82 4.03
C GLU A 337 -9.75 18.95 5.48
N SER A 338 -10.99 19.37 5.65
CA SER A 338 -11.64 19.43 6.98
C SER A 338 -11.73 18.04 7.61
N LEU A 339 -12.04 17.01 6.82
CA LEU A 339 -12.04 15.62 7.28
C LEU A 339 -10.65 15.14 7.68
N TRP A 340 -9.61 15.52 6.93
CA TRP A 340 -8.23 15.20 7.27
C TRP A 340 -7.84 15.81 8.62
N HIS A 341 -8.18 17.08 8.86
CA HIS A 341 -7.98 17.73 10.16
C HIS A 341 -8.78 17.07 11.28
N GLU A 342 -10.05 16.66 11.03
CA GLU A 342 -10.84 15.90 12.01
C GLU A 342 -10.15 14.59 12.41
N ILE A 343 -9.68 13.83 11.42
CA ILE A 343 -9.00 12.55 11.62
C ILE A 343 -7.67 12.72 12.37
N LYS A 344 -6.94 13.80 12.14
CA LYS A 344 -5.66 14.11 12.79
C LYS A 344 -5.81 14.72 14.17
N SER A 345 -7.00 15.17 14.53
CA SER A 345 -7.24 15.71 15.87
C SER A 345 -7.00 14.65 16.95
N GLU A 346 -6.56 15.06 18.13
CA GLU A 346 -6.26 14.19 19.29
C GLU A 346 -7.45 13.37 19.80
N LYS A 347 -8.62 13.54 19.20
CA LYS A 347 -9.88 12.91 19.60
C LYS A 347 -10.17 11.58 18.91
N THR A 348 -9.25 11.06 18.12
CA THR A 348 -9.44 9.78 17.44
C THR A 348 -9.20 8.62 18.41
N SER A 349 -10.25 8.21 19.09
CA SER A 349 -10.25 7.09 20.04
C SER A 349 -11.36 6.10 19.70
N ILE A 350 -11.28 4.91 20.28
CA ILE A 350 -12.32 3.89 20.10
C ILE A 350 -13.71 4.41 20.57
N GLU A 351 -13.75 5.27 21.55
CA GLU A 351 -14.98 5.84 22.11
C GLU A 351 -15.64 6.83 21.14
N ASN A 352 -14.85 7.59 20.40
CA ASN A 352 -15.32 8.60 19.45
C ASN A 352 -15.58 8.01 18.05
N CYS A 353 -15.05 6.84 17.74
CA CYS A 353 -15.25 6.15 16.48
C CYS A 353 -16.40 5.14 16.60
N HIS A 354 -17.64 5.59 16.43
CA HIS A 354 -18.83 4.74 16.59
C HIS A 354 -18.99 3.73 15.45
N ALA A 355 -19.54 2.54 15.78
CA ALA A 355 -19.94 1.56 14.78
C ALA A 355 -21.20 2.02 14.05
N ASN A 356 -21.30 1.67 12.76
CA ASN A 356 -22.45 1.99 11.93
C ASN A 356 -23.11 0.71 11.39
N PRO A 357 -24.09 0.15 12.07
CA PRO A 357 -24.78 -1.08 11.68
C PRO A 357 -25.88 -0.85 10.62
N SER A 358 -25.65 0.06 9.67
CA SER A 358 -26.63 0.33 8.60
C SER A 358 -26.82 -0.88 7.69
N PRO A 359 -27.99 -1.01 7.04
CA PRO A 359 -28.23 -2.00 6.01
C PRO A 359 -27.21 -1.89 4.88
N LEU A 360 -26.89 -3.03 4.26
CA LEU A 360 -26.09 -3.05 3.04
C LEU A 360 -26.87 -2.44 1.88
N ARG A 361 -26.18 -1.67 1.06
CA ARG A 361 -26.74 -1.18 -0.20
C ARG A 361 -26.76 -2.32 -1.22
N GLY A 362 -27.88 -2.53 -1.89
CA GLY A 362 -28.01 -3.48 -2.97
C GLY A 362 -27.62 -2.85 -4.31
N PHE A 363 -26.94 -3.63 -5.15
CA PHE A 363 -26.63 -3.25 -6.52
C PHE A 363 -26.85 -4.46 -7.44
N SER A 364 -27.37 -4.22 -8.63
CA SER A 364 -27.36 -5.17 -9.74
C SER A 364 -26.07 -5.05 -10.55
N GLU A 365 -25.88 -5.91 -11.54
CA GLU A 365 -24.71 -5.89 -12.43
C GLU A 365 -24.49 -4.49 -13.03
N GLY A 366 -23.21 -4.11 -13.16
CA GLY A 366 -22.81 -2.77 -13.59
C GLY A 366 -22.96 -1.68 -12.51
N GLY A 367 -23.14 -2.05 -11.24
CA GLY A 367 -23.24 -1.11 -10.13
C GLY A 367 -24.50 -0.24 -10.16
N VAL A 368 -25.62 -0.77 -10.64
CA VAL A 368 -26.90 -0.08 -10.66
C VAL A 368 -27.58 -0.22 -9.29
N PRO A 369 -27.89 0.89 -8.58
CA PRO A 369 -28.50 0.82 -7.25
C PRO A 369 -29.86 0.10 -7.27
N GLN A 370 -30.09 -0.72 -6.26
CA GLN A 370 -31.35 -1.39 -6.01
C GLN A 370 -32.06 -0.76 -4.79
N ASN A 371 -33.37 -0.63 -4.88
CA ASN A 371 -34.24 -0.23 -3.77
C ASN A 371 -35.32 -1.31 -3.57
N PRO A 372 -35.58 -1.73 -2.34
CA PRO A 372 -35.00 -1.28 -1.06
C PRO A 372 -33.59 -1.82 -0.83
N PRO A 373 -32.85 -1.28 0.17
CA PRO A 373 -31.60 -1.86 0.66
C PRO A 373 -31.80 -3.32 1.09
N LEU A 374 -30.68 -4.06 1.17
CA LEU A 374 -30.71 -5.45 1.64
C LEU A 374 -31.07 -5.50 3.14
N ASP A 375 -31.74 -6.57 3.57
CA ASP A 375 -32.07 -6.79 5.01
C ASP A 375 -30.81 -7.03 5.85
N GLU A 376 -29.73 -7.50 5.23
CA GLU A 376 -28.44 -7.77 5.87
C GLU A 376 -27.73 -6.48 6.25
N LYS A 377 -27.20 -6.42 7.45
CA LYS A 377 -26.44 -5.27 7.95
C LYS A 377 -24.98 -5.36 7.58
N ARG A 378 -24.33 -4.21 7.38
CA ARG A 378 -22.89 -4.12 7.11
C ARG A 378 -22.05 -4.82 8.19
N CYS A 379 -22.45 -4.72 9.45
CA CYS A 379 -21.77 -5.36 10.56
C CYS A 379 -21.75 -6.89 10.49
N ASP A 380 -22.74 -7.51 9.85
CA ASP A 380 -22.82 -8.97 9.74
C ASP A 380 -21.73 -9.55 8.84
N ARG A 381 -21.25 -8.76 7.86
CA ARG A 381 -20.13 -9.11 6.95
C ARG A 381 -18.79 -8.49 7.35
N CYS A 382 -18.76 -7.71 8.44
CA CYS A 382 -17.55 -7.04 8.86
C CYS A 382 -16.55 -8.02 9.48
N ASP A 383 -15.28 -7.90 9.11
CA ASP A 383 -14.17 -8.71 9.66
C ASP A 383 -14.01 -8.61 11.17
N TRP A 384 -14.55 -7.54 11.75
CA TRP A 384 -14.47 -7.20 13.17
C TRP A 384 -15.75 -7.51 13.95
N SER A 385 -16.74 -8.12 13.31
CA SER A 385 -18.07 -8.36 13.92
C SER A 385 -18.02 -9.19 15.19
N SER A 386 -17.04 -10.08 15.33
CA SER A 386 -16.88 -10.97 16.48
C SER A 386 -16.68 -10.22 17.81
N PHE A 387 -15.97 -9.08 17.78
CA PHE A 387 -15.64 -8.31 18.97
C PHE A 387 -16.10 -6.84 18.93
N CYS A 388 -16.61 -6.36 17.78
CA CYS A 388 -17.10 -5.00 17.64
C CYS A 388 -18.53 -4.88 18.17
N VAL A 389 -18.81 -3.77 18.86
CA VAL A 389 -20.14 -3.47 19.41
C VAL A 389 -21.25 -3.37 18.36
N GLY A 390 -20.92 -3.07 17.11
CA GLY A 390 -21.88 -3.10 16.00
C GLY A 390 -22.24 -4.51 15.52
N GLY A 391 -21.45 -5.51 15.88
CA GLY A 391 -21.66 -6.93 15.59
C GLY A 391 -22.04 -7.70 16.84
N LYS A 392 -21.26 -8.72 17.18
CA LYS A 392 -21.49 -9.62 18.33
C LYS A 392 -20.70 -9.25 19.57
N GLY A 393 -19.80 -8.26 19.48
CA GLY A 393 -18.95 -7.85 20.58
C GLY A 393 -19.64 -6.93 21.56
N ILE A 394 -18.99 -6.75 22.71
CA ILE A 394 -19.38 -5.77 23.73
C ILE A 394 -18.47 -4.55 23.67
N GLU A 395 -18.92 -3.44 24.26
CA GLU A 395 -18.12 -2.21 24.35
C GLU A 395 -16.78 -2.50 25.03
N TYR A 396 -15.74 -1.79 24.62
CA TYR A 396 -14.43 -1.92 25.24
C TYR A 396 -14.52 -1.53 26.72
N GLN A 397 -13.95 -2.37 27.58
CA GLN A 397 -13.83 -2.11 29.01
C GLN A 397 -12.34 -2.11 29.36
N LYS A 398 -11.88 -1.11 30.10
CA LYS A 398 -10.50 -1.06 30.56
C LYS A 398 -10.21 -2.29 31.44
N PRO A 399 -9.23 -3.14 31.09
CA PRO A 399 -8.93 -4.32 31.88
C PRO A 399 -8.32 -3.94 33.24
N LYS A 400 -8.42 -4.84 34.21
CA LYS A 400 -7.63 -4.75 35.43
C LYS A 400 -6.14 -4.87 35.05
N LEU A 401 -5.28 -4.32 35.88
CA LEU A 401 -3.82 -4.41 35.66
C LEU A 401 -3.11 -5.40 36.61
N GLU A 402 -3.83 -5.95 37.58
CA GLU A 402 -3.26 -6.89 38.56
C GLU A 402 -4.04 -8.19 38.56
N TYR A 403 -3.33 -9.29 38.38
CA TYR A 403 -3.90 -10.62 38.22
C TYR A 403 -3.18 -11.65 39.11
N LEU A 404 -3.93 -12.31 39.96
CA LEU A 404 -3.46 -13.50 40.68
C LEU A 404 -3.92 -14.75 39.90
N LEU A 405 -2.97 -15.40 39.25
CA LEU A 405 -3.24 -16.57 38.43
C LEU A 405 -3.08 -17.88 39.22
N PRO A 406 -3.77 -18.96 38.87
CA PRO A 406 -3.60 -20.27 39.47
C PRO A 406 -2.16 -20.74 39.44
N GLY A 407 -1.62 -21.13 40.60
CA GLY A 407 -0.24 -21.62 40.71
C GLY A 407 0.84 -20.52 40.80
N ILE A 408 0.46 -19.25 40.84
CA ILE A 408 1.37 -18.12 41.01
C ILE A 408 1.12 -17.50 42.38
N LEU A 409 2.21 -17.36 43.19
CA LEU A 409 2.13 -16.86 44.57
C LEU A 409 2.07 -15.35 44.65
N THR A 410 2.58 -14.64 43.65
CA THR A 410 2.61 -13.18 43.61
C THR A 410 1.78 -12.68 42.43
N PRO A 411 0.94 -11.64 42.62
CA PRO A 411 0.18 -11.07 41.52
C PRO A 411 1.09 -10.56 40.39
N ILE A 412 0.67 -10.83 39.14
CA ILE A 412 1.30 -10.24 37.97
C ILE A 412 0.69 -8.86 37.75
N LYS A 413 1.57 -7.85 37.67
CA LYS A 413 1.16 -6.46 37.41
C LYS A 413 1.45 -6.11 35.93
N ALA A 414 0.40 -6.06 35.14
CA ALA A 414 0.49 -5.64 33.74
C ALA A 414 0.73 -4.14 33.60
N VAL A 415 1.48 -3.77 32.57
CA VAL A 415 1.72 -2.37 32.22
C VAL A 415 0.69 -1.93 31.19
N PRO A 416 0.02 -0.79 31.35
CA PRO A 416 -0.86 -0.22 30.33
C PRO A 416 -0.08 0.09 29.04
N PHE A 417 -0.76 0.06 27.90
CA PHE A 417 -0.08 0.26 26.61
C PHE A 417 0.49 1.67 26.46
N ASP A 418 -0.16 2.69 27.01
CA ASP A 418 0.28 4.08 27.04
C ASP A 418 1.51 4.33 27.94
N GLU A 419 1.83 3.41 28.85
CA GLU A 419 3.04 3.44 29.68
C GLU A 419 4.20 2.60 29.12
N LEU A 420 4.02 1.94 27.95
CA LEU A 420 5.06 1.14 27.34
C LEU A 420 6.12 2.03 26.69
N ASN A 421 7.24 2.18 27.35
CA ASN A 421 8.40 2.87 26.77
C ASN A 421 9.33 1.87 26.06
N VAL A 422 9.20 1.76 24.74
CA VAL A 422 10.02 0.90 23.87
C VAL A 422 10.99 1.70 23.01
N ARG A 423 10.89 3.05 23.03
CA ARG A 423 11.76 3.95 22.29
C ARG A 423 12.49 4.89 23.22
N PHE A 424 13.75 5.15 22.91
CA PHE A 424 14.68 5.85 23.79
C PHE A 424 15.40 6.96 23.05
N ASN A 425 15.65 8.06 23.77
CA ASN A 425 16.52 9.13 23.33
C ASN A 425 17.79 9.10 24.18
N LEU A 426 18.90 8.65 23.63
CA LEU A 426 20.14 8.39 24.35
C LEU A 426 21.25 9.34 23.95
N CYS A 427 22.04 9.77 24.92
CA CYS A 427 23.33 10.40 24.69
C CYS A 427 24.43 9.37 25.01
N VAL A 428 25.22 8.96 24.03
CA VAL A 428 26.18 7.86 24.17
C VAL A 428 27.51 8.19 23.52
N THR A 429 28.59 7.50 23.95
CA THR A 429 29.92 7.64 23.36
C THR A 429 30.20 6.46 22.43
N VAL A 430 30.79 6.74 21.28
CA VAL A 430 31.26 5.72 20.33
C VAL A 430 32.50 5.00 20.88
N ASP A 431 32.38 3.70 21.15
CA ASP A 431 33.48 2.84 21.61
C ASP A 431 34.35 2.36 20.44
N SER A 432 33.71 1.97 19.34
CA SER A 432 34.39 1.62 18.08
C SER A 432 33.47 1.78 16.88
N VAL A 433 34.06 2.09 15.74
CA VAL A 433 33.39 2.14 14.43
C VAL A 433 34.29 1.45 13.40
N ASN A 434 33.70 0.56 12.59
CA ASN A 434 34.38 -0.08 11.47
C ASN A 434 33.56 0.17 10.21
N TYR A 435 34.18 0.84 9.23
CA TYR A 435 33.63 1.05 7.90
C TYR A 435 34.07 -0.08 6.97
N HIS A 436 33.14 -0.70 6.29
CA HIS A 436 33.39 -1.69 5.23
C HIS A 436 33.04 -1.06 3.87
N GLU A 437 33.82 -1.35 2.83
CA GLU A 437 33.80 -0.63 1.53
C GLU A 437 32.43 -0.53 0.83
N GLU A 438 31.43 -1.30 1.21
CA GLU A 438 30.08 -1.26 0.62
C GLU A 438 28.97 -1.52 1.63
N ASN A 439 29.25 -1.44 2.92
CA ASN A 439 28.30 -1.83 3.96
C ASN A 439 28.08 -0.73 5.01
N VAL A 440 26.92 -0.78 5.60
CA VAL A 440 26.55 -0.02 6.80
C VAL A 440 27.63 -0.20 7.88
N PRO A 441 28.09 0.88 8.55
CA PRO A 441 29.16 0.79 9.53
C PRO A 441 28.78 -0.07 10.75
N ASP A 442 29.75 -0.86 11.26
CA ASP A 442 29.59 -1.60 12.51
C ASP A 442 29.98 -0.68 13.67
N ILE A 443 28.97 -0.20 14.42
CA ILE A 443 29.14 0.79 15.48
C ILE A 443 28.88 0.13 16.83
N LYS A 444 29.83 0.30 17.77
CA LYS A 444 29.64 -0.04 19.18
C LYS A 444 29.70 1.21 20.02
N ILE A 445 28.86 1.27 21.03
CA ILE A 445 28.73 2.41 21.93
C ILE A 445 28.85 2.00 23.39
N ILE A 446 29.12 2.99 24.22
CA ILE A 446 29.15 2.85 25.68
C ILE A 446 28.36 3.99 26.34
N GLN A 447 27.58 3.65 27.36
CA GLN A 447 26.91 4.59 28.25
C GLN A 447 26.91 4.02 29.68
N ASP A 448 27.41 4.79 30.65
CA ASP A 448 27.43 4.41 32.09
C ASP A 448 28.02 3.00 32.35
N GLY A 449 29.04 2.60 31.58
CA GLY A 449 29.69 1.29 31.67
C GLY A 449 28.99 0.18 30.89
N PHE A 450 27.82 0.40 30.36
CA PHE A 450 27.09 -0.54 29.51
C PHE A 450 27.54 -0.41 28.04
N ARG A 451 27.77 -1.53 27.38
CA ARG A 451 28.11 -1.60 25.96
C ARG A 451 26.92 -2.10 25.16
N ALA A 452 26.70 -1.50 24.00
CA ALA A 452 25.72 -1.95 23.04
C ALA A 452 26.25 -1.87 21.62
N LYS A 453 25.69 -2.71 20.73
CA LYS A 453 25.93 -2.63 19.28
C LYS A 453 24.77 -1.83 18.65
N ILE A 454 25.08 -1.00 17.66
CA ILE A 454 24.07 -0.36 16.82
C ILE A 454 23.80 -1.27 15.60
N ASP A 455 22.53 -1.54 15.36
CA ASP A 455 22.00 -2.33 14.23
C ASP A 455 21.19 -1.37 13.33
N ILE A 456 21.80 -0.86 12.28
CA ILE A 456 21.15 0.04 11.32
C ILE A 456 20.33 -0.81 10.35
N ARG A 457 19.02 -0.81 10.52
CA ARG A 457 18.05 -1.57 9.73
C ARG A 457 17.43 -0.79 8.59
N SER A 458 17.57 0.52 8.64
CA SER A 458 17.15 1.43 7.58
C SER A 458 18.18 2.53 7.44
N GLU A 459 18.71 2.69 6.25
CA GLU A 459 19.68 3.75 5.92
C GLU A 459 18.98 5.11 5.74
N LYS A 460 17.69 5.08 5.41
CA LYS A 460 16.88 6.29 5.24
C LYS A 460 15.70 6.27 6.20
N ASN A 461 15.39 7.45 6.71
CA ASN A 461 14.21 7.67 7.54
C ASN A 461 12.94 7.77 6.68
N GLN A 462 11.79 7.95 7.32
CA GLN A 462 10.49 8.11 6.65
C GLN A 462 10.43 9.30 5.66
N ASN A 463 11.33 10.27 5.79
CA ASN A 463 11.44 11.45 4.94
C ASN A 463 12.47 11.27 3.81
N GLY A 464 13.15 10.11 3.74
CA GLY A 464 14.20 9.84 2.76
C GLY A 464 15.58 10.38 3.13
N GLU A 465 15.76 10.95 4.34
CA GLU A 465 17.02 11.43 4.86
C GLU A 465 17.84 10.28 5.45
N GLN A 466 19.17 10.41 5.45
CA GLN A 466 20.06 9.40 6.01
C GLN A 466 19.90 9.30 7.53
N THR A 467 19.80 8.07 8.05
CA THR A 467 19.54 7.81 9.48
C THR A 467 20.78 7.91 10.35
N TYR A 468 21.98 8.00 9.77
CA TYR A 468 23.25 8.15 10.49
C TYR A 468 24.17 9.11 9.74
N PRO A 469 25.04 9.86 10.46
CA PRO A 469 26.02 10.75 9.86
C PRO A 469 27.23 9.96 9.34
N GLU A 470 27.86 10.48 8.32
CA GLU A 470 29.16 9.99 7.83
C GLU A 470 30.31 10.41 8.76
N GLY A 471 31.41 9.67 8.74
CA GLY A 471 32.66 10.04 9.38
C GLY A 471 32.68 9.89 10.91
N LEU A 472 31.81 9.08 11.50
CA LEU A 472 31.86 8.76 12.93
C LEU A 472 33.21 8.18 13.33
N SER A 473 33.70 8.60 14.49
CA SER A 473 35.00 8.20 15.05
C SER A 473 34.87 7.71 16.48
N LYS A 474 35.86 6.94 16.94
CA LYS A 474 35.93 6.52 18.34
C LYS A 474 36.01 7.77 19.25
N ASN A 475 35.29 7.71 20.36
CA ASN A 475 35.08 8.75 21.37
C ASN A 475 34.16 9.90 20.94
N ASP A 476 33.55 9.85 19.76
CA ASP A 476 32.51 10.82 19.42
C ASP A 476 31.34 10.68 20.38
N LEU A 477 30.81 11.82 20.83
CA LEU A 477 29.55 11.90 21.54
C LEU A 477 28.43 11.99 20.52
N ILE A 478 27.54 11.01 20.52
CA ILE A 478 26.43 10.94 19.59
C ILE A 478 25.07 10.92 20.31
N TYR A 479 24.06 11.45 19.64
CA TYR A 479 22.70 11.49 20.12
C TYR A 479 21.86 10.52 19.31
N LEU A 480 21.29 9.53 19.98
CA LEU A 480 20.43 8.52 19.39
C LEU A 480 18.98 8.90 19.66
N GLU A 481 18.25 9.19 18.60
CA GLU A 481 16.87 9.63 18.70
C GLU A 481 15.91 8.51 18.35
N ASN A 482 14.91 8.32 19.19
CA ASN A 482 13.77 7.43 18.96
C ASN A 482 14.17 5.97 18.67
N VAL A 483 15.28 5.52 19.26
CA VAL A 483 15.86 4.20 19.02
C VAL A 483 15.16 3.11 19.81
N VAL A 484 15.24 1.88 19.33
CA VAL A 484 14.71 0.70 20.00
C VAL A 484 15.85 -0.13 20.58
N ILE A 485 15.74 -0.54 21.85
CA ILE A 485 16.74 -1.40 22.51
C ILE A 485 16.20 -2.82 22.59
N SER A 486 17.05 -3.79 22.32
CA SER A 486 16.78 -5.21 22.54
C SER A 486 17.98 -5.89 23.19
N SER A 487 17.75 -7.03 23.82
CA SER A 487 18.81 -7.86 24.36
C SER A 487 18.74 -9.28 23.75
N ASN A 488 19.88 -9.89 23.56
CA ASN A 488 19.96 -11.32 23.22
C ASN A 488 19.91 -12.21 24.47
N TYR A 489 19.92 -13.53 24.28
CA TYR A 489 19.89 -14.49 25.38
C TYR A 489 21.11 -14.45 26.33
N LYS A 490 22.20 -13.78 25.92
CA LYS A 490 23.40 -13.53 26.74
C LYS A 490 23.33 -12.21 27.49
N GLY A 491 22.28 -11.41 27.29
CA GLY A 491 22.14 -10.06 27.88
C GLY A 491 22.90 -8.97 27.12
N GLU A 492 23.47 -9.27 25.95
CA GLU A 492 24.11 -8.25 25.12
C GLU A 492 23.06 -7.35 24.49
N LEU A 493 23.27 -6.02 24.62
CA LEU A 493 22.32 -5.01 24.13
C LEU A 493 22.59 -4.67 22.66
N THR A 494 21.50 -4.51 21.94
CA THR A 494 21.50 -4.03 20.55
C THR A 494 20.54 -2.87 20.42
N ILE A 495 21.03 -1.75 19.88
CA ILE A 495 20.24 -0.56 19.57
C ILE A 495 19.90 -0.60 18.09
N LYS A 496 18.61 -0.52 17.76
CA LYS A 496 18.10 -0.65 16.39
C LYS A 496 17.74 0.72 15.86
N ILE A 497 18.23 1.01 14.66
CA ILE A 497 17.89 2.22 13.90
C ILE A 497 16.92 1.77 12.80
N ASP A 498 15.67 2.10 12.98
CA ASP A 498 14.59 1.87 12.00
C ASP A 498 14.23 3.20 11.28
N PRO A 499 13.24 3.25 10.35
CA PRO A 499 12.89 4.49 9.66
C PRO A 499 12.43 5.66 10.55
N PHE A 500 12.14 5.42 11.83
CA PHE A 500 11.71 6.43 12.80
C PHE A 500 12.82 6.85 13.76
N ALA A 501 14.01 6.25 13.64
CA ALA A 501 15.17 6.53 14.48
C ALA A 501 16.27 7.20 13.66
N ARG A 502 17.16 7.94 14.33
CA ARG A 502 18.35 8.54 13.71
C ARG A 502 19.50 8.70 14.70
N ILE A 503 20.70 8.85 14.16
CA ILE A 503 21.95 9.16 14.87
C ILE A 503 22.37 10.58 14.52
N LEU A 504 22.65 11.42 15.51
CA LEU A 504 23.04 12.81 15.34
C LEU A 504 24.40 13.08 16.00
N LEU A 505 25.21 13.97 15.42
CA LEU A 505 26.46 14.47 16.00
C LEU A 505 26.27 15.66 16.93
N SER A 506 25.16 16.36 16.82
CA SER A 506 24.82 17.49 17.67
C SER A 506 23.44 17.34 18.28
N LYS A 507 23.29 17.81 19.51
CA LYS A 507 21.99 17.80 20.21
C LYS A 507 21.02 18.74 19.49
N ASP A 508 19.84 18.24 19.21
CA ASP A 508 18.69 19.07 18.82
C ASP A 508 17.90 19.55 20.06
N ASN A 509 16.66 20.01 19.88
CA ASN A 509 15.83 20.50 20.98
C ASN A 509 15.20 19.39 21.84
N LYS A 510 15.52 18.11 21.58
CA LYS A 510 14.96 16.98 22.34
C LYS A 510 15.72 16.68 23.62
N ASP A 511 15.06 15.97 24.52
CA ASP A 511 15.67 15.46 25.75
C ASP A 511 16.29 14.07 25.47
N TYR A 512 17.60 13.95 25.79
CA TYR A 512 18.38 12.69 25.64
C TYR A 512 18.80 12.17 27.02
N SER A 513 17.89 12.24 28.01
CA SER A 513 18.14 11.80 29.39
C SER A 513 17.88 10.32 29.65
N ASP A 514 17.45 9.57 28.64
CA ASP A 514 17.28 8.14 28.76
C ASP A 514 18.61 7.41 28.99
N SER A 515 18.57 6.27 29.68
CA SER A 515 19.75 5.48 30.03
C SER A 515 19.52 3.99 29.71
N LEU A 516 20.59 3.31 29.26
CA LEU A 516 20.63 1.86 29.09
C LEU A 516 20.32 1.11 30.36
N LEU A 517 20.59 1.72 31.56
CA LEU A 517 20.23 1.20 32.87
C LEU A 517 18.71 1.04 33.06
N LYS A 518 17.91 1.87 32.41
CA LYS A 518 16.45 1.85 32.53
C LYS A 518 15.79 0.86 31.55
N PHE A 519 16.58 0.21 30.72
CA PHE A 519 16.05 -0.75 29.75
C PHE A 519 15.38 -1.94 30.45
N ARG A 520 14.14 -2.21 30.09
CA ARG A 520 13.35 -3.34 30.59
C ARG A 520 13.20 -4.38 29.47
N ALA A 521 13.85 -5.54 29.63
CA ALA A 521 13.85 -6.59 28.61
C ALA A 521 12.53 -7.38 28.54
N ARG A 522 11.75 -7.42 29.63
CA ARG A 522 10.55 -8.25 29.76
C ARG A 522 9.37 -7.46 30.29
N TRP A 523 8.21 -7.73 29.72
CA TRP A 523 6.99 -6.99 29.98
C TRP A 523 5.83 -7.93 30.26
N ASP A 524 4.91 -7.49 31.10
CA ASP A 524 3.61 -8.09 31.33
C ASP A 524 2.57 -7.10 30.84
N ILE A 525 1.73 -7.51 29.88
CA ILE A 525 0.73 -6.64 29.24
C ILE A 525 -0.61 -7.34 29.14
N VAL A 526 -1.70 -6.57 29.18
CA VAL A 526 -3.05 -7.09 29.01
C VAL A 526 -3.80 -6.29 27.95
N GLY A 527 -4.51 -6.98 27.07
CA GLY A 527 -5.29 -6.33 26.00
C GLY A 527 -6.42 -7.22 25.52
N LYS A 528 -7.33 -6.62 24.75
CA LYS A 528 -8.42 -7.34 24.09
C LYS A 528 -7.88 -8.01 22.83
N LEU A 529 -8.17 -9.30 22.62
CA LEU A 529 -7.72 -10.07 21.45
C LEU A 529 -8.51 -9.65 20.22
N ALA A 530 -7.81 -9.13 19.21
CA ALA A 530 -8.40 -8.80 17.92
C ALA A 530 -8.49 -10.03 17.01
N TYR A 531 -7.37 -10.71 16.79
CA TYR A 531 -7.31 -11.93 15.99
C TYR A 531 -6.01 -12.70 16.25
N LYS A 532 -6.04 -13.97 15.86
CA LYS A 532 -4.87 -14.87 15.83
C LYS A 532 -4.40 -15.06 14.39
N PHE A 533 -3.12 -15.41 14.23
CA PHE A 533 -2.55 -15.73 12.93
C PHE A 533 -1.47 -16.80 13.04
N GLU A 534 -1.24 -17.50 11.94
CA GLU A 534 -0.14 -18.47 11.81
C GLU A 534 0.64 -18.23 10.53
N ARG A 535 1.93 -18.50 10.59
CA ARG A 535 2.83 -18.50 9.45
C ARG A 535 3.68 -19.77 9.46
N SER A 536 3.88 -20.35 8.30
CA SER A 536 4.79 -21.46 8.09
C SER A 536 5.60 -21.23 6.82
N GLY A 537 6.71 -21.91 6.71
CA GLY A 537 7.56 -21.87 5.53
C GLY A 537 8.72 -22.83 5.64
N VAL A 538 9.55 -22.84 4.60
CA VAL A 538 10.78 -23.64 4.57
C VAL A 538 11.96 -22.68 4.68
N GLY A 539 12.84 -22.92 5.64
CA GLY A 539 14.06 -22.15 5.83
C GLY A 539 15.10 -22.42 4.74
N ARG A 540 16.13 -21.58 4.65
CA ARG A 540 17.24 -21.76 3.70
C ARG A 540 17.97 -23.11 3.84
N ASN A 541 17.86 -23.74 5.00
CA ASN A 541 18.42 -25.07 5.31
C ASN A 541 17.44 -26.22 5.02
N GLY A 542 16.34 -25.97 4.32
CA GLY A 542 15.31 -26.96 4.00
C GLY A 542 14.40 -27.37 5.16
N ARG A 543 14.58 -26.80 6.36
CA ARG A 543 13.74 -27.12 7.52
C ARG A 543 12.46 -26.32 7.51
N GLU A 544 11.34 -27.00 7.75
CA GLU A 544 10.07 -26.35 7.97
C GLU A 544 10.07 -25.56 9.28
N TRP A 545 9.45 -24.41 9.25
CA TRP A 545 9.22 -23.59 10.43
C TRP A 545 7.76 -23.17 10.51
N ARG A 546 7.27 -23.04 11.74
CA ARG A 546 5.90 -22.59 12.04
C ARG A 546 5.95 -21.58 13.18
N ARG A 547 5.33 -20.43 12.95
CA ARG A 547 5.14 -19.38 13.96
C ARG A 547 3.65 -19.13 14.15
N LYS A 548 3.28 -18.92 15.40
CA LYS A 548 1.94 -18.46 15.79
C LYS A 548 2.03 -17.01 16.27
N GLY A 549 0.92 -16.29 16.23
CA GLY A 549 0.85 -14.96 16.78
C GLY A 549 -0.59 -14.49 16.97
N LEU A 550 -0.72 -13.38 17.65
CA LEU A 550 -1.98 -12.70 17.89
C LEU A 550 -1.79 -11.18 17.90
N VAL A 551 -2.87 -10.47 17.75
CA VAL A 551 -2.93 -9.01 17.91
C VAL A 551 -3.86 -8.70 19.05
N ILE A 552 -3.35 -7.97 20.03
CA ILE A 552 -4.13 -7.40 21.14
C ILE A 552 -4.21 -5.88 21.01
N PHE A 553 -5.21 -5.29 21.61
CA PHE A 553 -5.42 -3.86 21.54
C PHE A 553 -6.03 -3.29 22.81
N ASP A 554 -5.84 -2.00 22.98
CA ASP A 554 -6.55 -1.15 23.93
C ASP A 554 -7.39 -0.08 23.19
N ASN A 555 -7.67 1.04 23.84
CA ASN A 555 -8.45 2.13 23.26
C ASN A 555 -7.75 2.85 22.10
N ASN A 556 -6.42 2.86 22.05
CA ASN A 556 -5.65 3.76 21.20
C ASN A 556 -4.64 3.07 20.30
N GLN A 557 -4.17 1.88 20.68
CA GLN A 557 -3.11 1.20 19.97
C GLN A 557 -3.25 -0.32 19.99
N SER A 558 -2.49 -0.97 19.12
CA SER A 558 -2.42 -2.43 19.06
C SER A 558 -0.99 -2.93 19.14
N ILE A 559 -0.85 -4.14 19.68
CA ILE A 559 0.43 -4.83 19.78
C ILE A 559 0.30 -6.19 19.09
N LYS A 560 1.17 -6.40 18.10
CA LYS A 560 1.30 -7.68 17.42
C LYS A 560 2.34 -8.52 18.14
N VAL A 561 1.92 -9.66 18.67
CA VAL A 561 2.80 -10.59 19.38
C VAL A 561 2.96 -11.89 18.60
N SER A 562 4.18 -12.37 18.44
CA SER A 562 4.47 -13.60 17.71
C SER A 562 5.57 -14.43 18.38
N GLY A 563 5.61 -15.72 18.08
CA GLY A 563 6.65 -16.65 18.57
C GLY A 563 6.66 -17.96 17.80
N TRP A 564 7.58 -18.85 18.12
CA TRP A 564 7.56 -20.20 17.57
C TRP A 564 6.30 -20.94 18.01
N ALA A 565 5.74 -21.80 17.17
CA ALA A 565 4.49 -22.49 17.47
C ALA A 565 4.53 -23.27 18.80
N ASN A 566 5.71 -23.78 19.18
CA ASN A 566 5.92 -24.57 20.41
C ASN A 566 6.07 -23.71 21.67
N ASP A 567 6.25 -22.39 21.53
CA ASP A 567 6.35 -21.48 22.68
C ASP A 567 4.96 -21.04 23.21
N TRP A 568 3.90 -21.35 22.46
CA TRP A 568 2.52 -21.05 22.85
C TRP A 568 1.91 -22.20 23.61
N GLY A 569 1.35 -21.92 24.79
CA GLY A 569 0.60 -22.90 25.58
C GLY A 569 -0.81 -23.16 24.99
N HIS A 570 -1.53 -24.13 25.57
CA HIS A 570 -2.88 -24.51 25.15
C HIS A 570 -3.89 -23.34 25.25
N GLN A 571 -3.64 -22.35 26.09
CA GLN A 571 -4.47 -21.14 26.23
C GLN A 571 -4.55 -20.34 24.91
N TYR A 572 -3.53 -20.40 24.07
CA TYR A 572 -3.57 -19.78 22.74
C TYR A 572 -4.69 -20.35 21.87
N ASP A 573 -4.83 -21.67 21.86
CA ASP A 573 -5.84 -22.34 21.04
C ASP A 573 -7.26 -22.06 21.57
N MET A 574 -7.40 -21.93 22.88
CA MET A 574 -8.68 -21.64 23.57
C MET A 574 -9.12 -20.19 23.47
N ALA A 575 -8.21 -19.23 23.34
CA ALA A 575 -8.53 -17.81 23.28
C ALA A 575 -9.32 -17.48 22.00
N ASN A 576 -10.36 -16.67 22.13
CA ASN A 576 -11.22 -16.23 21.03
C ASN A 576 -11.09 -14.72 20.80
N GLU A 577 -11.39 -14.28 19.58
CA GLU A 577 -11.49 -12.84 19.28
C GLU A 577 -12.47 -12.16 20.25
N GLY A 578 -12.02 -11.09 20.89
CA GLY A 578 -12.78 -10.37 21.92
C GLY A 578 -12.47 -10.73 23.37
N ASP A 579 -11.79 -11.84 23.64
CA ASP A 579 -11.33 -12.17 24.98
C ASP A 579 -10.23 -11.20 25.45
N TYR A 580 -10.14 -10.96 26.77
CA TYR A 580 -9.00 -10.27 27.35
C TYR A 580 -7.90 -11.29 27.67
N VAL A 581 -6.70 -11.03 27.19
CA VAL A 581 -5.55 -11.91 27.39
C VAL A 581 -4.43 -11.15 28.09
N LEU A 582 -3.83 -11.79 29.09
CA LEU A 582 -2.61 -11.37 29.77
C LEU A 582 -1.44 -12.11 29.14
N LEU A 583 -0.48 -11.35 28.65
CA LEU A 583 0.79 -11.85 28.14
C LEU A 583 1.88 -11.50 29.14
N SER A 584 2.51 -12.50 29.73
CA SER A 584 3.53 -12.31 30.76
C SER A 584 4.90 -12.67 30.26
N ASN A 585 5.91 -11.90 30.72
CA ASN A 585 7.33 -12.11 30.42
C ASN A 585 7.65 -12.14 28.92
N ILE A 586 7.02 -11.22 28.15
CA ILE A 586 7.27 -11.04 26.71
C ILE A 586 8.36 -10.01 26.45
N GLU A 587 9.06 -10.15 25.34
CA GLU A 587 9.93 -9.09 24.80
C GLU A 587 9.11 -8.12 23.97
N LEU A 588 9.36 -6.82 24.13
CA LEU A 588 8.80 -5.80 23.25
C LEU A 588 9.89 -5.20 22.36
N ASP A 589 9.50 -4.90 21.15
CA ASP A 589 10.27 -4.26 20.10
C ASP A 589 9.37 -3.25 19.39
N ALA A 590 9.93 -2.36 18.60
CA ALA A 590 9.17 -1.49 17.73
C ALA A 590 9.74 -1.50 16.30
N TRP A 591 8.86 -1.27 15.34
CA TRP A 591 9.23 -1.01 13.97
C TRP A 591 8.32 0.07 13.43
N ALA A 592 8.93 1.16 12.98
CA ALA A 592 8.20 2.37 12.63
C ALA A 592 7.26 2.77 13.80
N ASP A 593 5.99 3.01 13.54
CA ASP A 593 5.00 3.41 14.52
C ASP A 593 4.27 2.23 15.23
N GLN A 594 4.80 1.00 15.11
CA GLN A 594 4.16 -0.20 15.67
C GLN A 594 5.01 -0.86 16.76
N ILE A 595 4.42 -1.05 17.92
CA ILE A 595 4.99 -1.92 18.97
C ILE A 595 4.72 -3.39 18.58
N ARG A 596 5.74 -4.21 18.76
CA ARG A 596 5.70 -5.65 18.49
C ARG A 596 6.17 -6.42 19.70
N GLY A 597 5.53 -7.55 19.96
CA GLY A 597 5.91 -8.46 21.03
C GLY A 597 6.45 -9.79 20.50
N GLN A 598 7.33 -10.40 21.28
CA GLN A 598 7.81 -11.75 21.05
C GLN A 598 7.59 -12.62 22.26
N ILE A 599 6.92 -13.76 22.04
CA ILE A 599 6.81 -14.86 23.00
C ILE A 599 8.03 -15.77 22.87
N GLY A 600 8.57 -16.19 24.01
CA GLY A 600 9.62 -17.19 24.13
C GLY A 600 9.25 -18.25 25.16
N ARG A 601 10.13 -19.20 25.41
CA ARG A 601 9.89 -20.37 26.28
C ARG A 601 9.38 -20.05 27.69
N ASN A 602 9.78 -18.90 28.24
CA ASN A 602 9.41 -18.48 29.59
C ASN A 602 8.23 -17.49 29.60
N SER A 603 7.66 -17.17 28.44
CA SER A 603 6.49 -16.33 28.33
C SER A 603 5.22 -17.16 28.56
N ARG A 604 4.16 -16.47 29.01
CA ARG A 604 2.88 -17.11 29.27
C ARG A 604 1.74 -16.27 28.68
N LEU A 605 0.71 -16.95 28.20
CA LEU A 605 -0.56 -16.37 27.82
C LEU A 605 -1.66 -16.92 28.73
N ASP A 606 -2.46 -16.05 29.31
CA ASP A 606 -3.63 -16.41 30.14
C ASP A 606 -4.86 -15.63 29.68
N ILE A 607 -6.01 -16.30 29.61
CA ILE A 607 -7.30 -15.68 29.35
C ILE A 607 -7.82 -15.13 30.68
N VAL A 608 -7.95 -13.81 30.79
CA VAL A 608 -8.27 -13.12 32.06
C VAL A 608 -9.63 -12.43 32.06
N GLY A 609 -10.33 -12.43 30.94
CA GLY A 609 -11.71 -11.96 30.79
C GLY A 609 -12.36 -12.60 29.55
N LEU A 610 -13.53 -13.15 29.73
CA LEU A 610 -14.35 -13.71 28.65
C LEU A 610 -15.35 -12.66 28.17
N LEU A 611 -15.75 -12.76 26.89
CA LEU A 611 -16.94 -12.08 26.41
C LEU A 611 -18.13 -12.48 27.33
N ALA A 612 -18.82 -11.51 27.91
CA ALA A 612 -19.92 -11.74 28.85
C ALA A 612 -21.14 -12.44 28.27
N THR A 613 -21.07 -12.86 27.00
CA THR A 613 -22.14 -13.57 26.29
C THR A 613 -21.56 -14.79 25.57
N ARG A 614 -21.56 -15.90 26.22
CA ARG A 614 -21.74 -17.20 25.61
C ARG A 614 -23.13 -17.69 25.85
#